data_a5bd2837efd96b017e33ee118e05517d
#
_entry.id   a5bd2837efd96b017e33ee118e05517d
#
_cell.length_a   1.000
_cell.length_b   1.000
_cell.length_c   1.000
_cell.angle_alpha   90.00
_cell.angle_beta   90.00
_cell.angle_gamma   90.00
#
_symmetry.space_group_name_H-M   'P 1'
#
loop_
_entity.id
_entity.type
_entity.pdbx_description
1 polymer ?
#
loop_
_entity_poly.entity_id
_entity_poly.type
_entity_poly.pdbx_seq_one_letter_code
_entity_poly.pdbx_strand_id
1 'polypeptide(L)'
;MLASSGCVLHMHRDGPPPPGYTYTPLPTAMEPFQVLERHPVVLGEPTSQMRDHDVVPLSFVSSGHNGHPQNLVLGQYYRSRTPGRKKLVIVMPIWGTSTYPSRKISTGYVRHSGDDANVIWIHGDSPVFPWAELRRTPDEKAFVALARDNTERFRTAVVDIQRIVDWAGTRDEIDPSRIAVVGFSMSALVTATVMANDSRIRAGVLMMGAANFADVFSACGDRVAEVRTHVMRDFGWSLDRYRDFFHELFDPADPMRFRGRYDREKLLMIDARFDDCMPESARTNLWDVTGHPDRITMMYRHRSSFYSLTPLGLNFSRRQIYRFLDRKLKLAENPAAADRG
;
A
#
# COMPACT_ATOMS: atom_id res chain seq x y z
N MET A 1 16.28 39.86 18.83
CA MET A 1 16.19 38.41 18.60
C MET A 1 14.81 38.08 18.06
N LEU A 2 14.66 37.97 16.76
CA LEU A 2 13.41 37.54 16.10
C LEU A 2 13.42 36.02 16.10
N ALA A 3 12.60 35.44 16.95
CA ALA A 3 12.31 34.02 16.90
C ALA A 3 11.54 33.75 15.60
N SER A 4 12.20 33.10 14.64
CA SER A 4 11.56 32.58 13.43
C SER A 4 10.60 31.47 13.87
N SER A 5 9.30 31.77 13.91
CA SER A 5 8.24 30.78 14.01
C SER A 5 8.27 29.95 12.71
N GLY A 6 9.12 28.94 12.68
CA GLY A 6 9.09 27.97 11.60
C GLY A 6 7.72 27.29 11.61
N CYS A 7 6.94 27.46 10.55
CA CYS A 7 5.70 26.71 10.37
C CYS A 7 6.01 25.22 10.47
N VAL A 8 5.51 24.56 11.49
CA VAL A 8 5.60 23.10 11.62
C VAL A 8 4.69 22.49 10.57
N LEU A 9 5.26 22.04 9.46
CA LEU A 9 4.53 21.46 8.33
C LEU A 9 4.14 20.00 8.54
N HIS A 10 4.58 19.41 9.66
CA HIS A 10 4.28 18.03 10.02
C HIS A 10 4.39 17.81 11.53
N MET A 11 3.71 16.79 12.02
CA MET A 11 3.83 16.28 13.38
C MET A 11 4.30 14.84 13.31
N HIS A 12 5.29 14.51 14.14
CA HIS A 12 5.71 13.12 14.35
C HIS A 12 5.04 12.61 15.62
N ARG A 13 4.47 11.42 15.55
CA ARG A 13 3.84 10.76 16.68
C ARG A 13 4.41 9.36 16.83
N ASP A 14 4.98 9.15 17.99
CA ASP A 14 5.46 7.86 18.47
C ASP A 14 4.81 7.63 19.85
N GLY A 15 4.54 6.38 20.20
CA GLY A 15 3.90 6.08 21.49
C GLY A 15 3.83 4.58 21.76
N PRO A 16 3.51 4.21 23.01
CA PRO A 16 3.29 2.81 23.34
C PRO A 16 2.10 2.26 22.52
N PRO A 17 2.04 0.95 22.31
CA PRO A 17 0.87 0.32 21.71
C PRO A 17 -0.38 0.58 22.57
N PRO A 18 -1.58 0.56 21.97
CA PRO A 18 -2.80 0.75 22.72
C PRO A 18 -2.99 -0.35 23.77
N PRO A 19 -3.72 -0.05 24.88
CA PRO A 19 -3.97 -1.05 25.91
C PRO A 19 -4.52 -2.36 25.36
N GLY A 20 -3.95 -3.49 25.83
CA GLY A 20 -4.35 -4.82 25.39
C GLY A 20 -3.91 -5.19 23.96
N TYR A 21 -3.05 -4.40 23.32
CA TYR A 21 -2.46 -4.78 22.05
C TYR A 21 -1.35 -5.81 22.26
N THR A 22 -1.49 -6.96 21.62
CA THR A 22 -0.44 -7.99 21.58
C THR A 22 -0.24 -8.41 20.12
N TYR A 23 1.00 -8.36 19.66
CA TYR A 23 1.35 -8.86 18.34
C TYR A 23 1.46 -10.39 18.37
N THR A 24 0.68 -11.04 17.53
CA THR A 24 0.72 -12.49 17.35
C THR A 24 0.82 -12.80 15.85
N PRO A 25 2.01 -13.10 15.34
CA PRO A 25 2.15 -13.47 13.94
C PRO A 25 1.43 -14.77 13.66
N LEU A 26 0.70 -14.83 12.55
CA LEU A 26 0.14 -16.09 12.06
C LEU A 26 1.06 -16.67 10.98
N PRO A 27 1.26 -17.99 10.97
CA PRO A 27 2.17 -18.64 10.01
C PRO A 27 1.66 -18.58 8.56
N THR A 28 0.35 -18.41 8.37
CA THR A 28 -0.29 -18.40 7.06
C THR A 28 -1.26 -17.24 6.91
N ALA A 29 -1.53 -16.82 5.67
CA ALA A 29 -2.58 -15.88 5.36
C ALA A 29 -3.96 -16.42 5.76
N MET A 30 -4.85 -15.53 6.19
CA MET A 30 -6.25 -15.89 6.43
C MET A 30 -7.00 -16.04 5.10
N GLU A 31 -8.03 -16.86 5.08
CA GLU A 31 -9.03 -16.71 4.04
C GLU A 31 -9.66 -15.30 4.11
N PRO A 32 -9.91 -14.66 2.97
CA PRO A 32 -9.77 -15.13 1.58
C PRO A 32 -8.41 -14.81 0.92
N PHE A 33 -7.36 -14.50 1.68
CA PHE A 33 -6.06 -14.03 1.16
C PHE A 33 -5.04 -15.14 0.96
N GLN A 34 -5.46 -16.39 0.91
CA GLN A 34 -4.59 -17.50 0.58
C GLN A 34 -4.29 -17.53 -0.93
N VAL A 35 -3.04 -17.81 -1.27
CA VAL A 35 -2.61 -17.99 -2.67
C VAL A 35 -3.02 -19.39 -3.11
N LEU A 36 -4.14 -19.50 -3.83
CA LEU A 36 -4.67 -20.78 -4.32
C LEU A 36 -4.13 -21.15 -5.69
N GLU A 37 -3.91 -20.15 -6.56
CA GLU A 37 -3.40 -20.33 -7.91
C GLU A 37 -2.07 -19.60 -8.09
N ARG A 38 -1.10 -20.26 -8.70
CA ARG A 38 0.24 -19.69 -8.96
C ARG A 38 0.50 -19.59 -10.44
N HIS A 39 0.19 -18.43 -11.01
CA HIS A 39 0.65 -18.13 -12.37
C HIS A 39 2.08 -17.58 -12.31
N PRO A 40 2.93 -17.92 -13.28
CA PRO A 40 4.33 -17.48 -13.28
C PRO A 40 4.43 -15.96 -13.43
N VAL A 41 5.37 -15.37 -12.70
CA VAL A 41 5.81 -14.00 -12.96
C VAL A 41 6.77 -14.05 -14.14
N VAL A 42 6.43 -13.34 -15.21
CA VAL A 42 7.19 -13.29 -16.46
C VAL A 42 8.00 -12.00 -16.52
N LEU A 43 9.27 -12.12 -16.79
CA LEU A 43 10.15 -11.01 -17.09
C LEU A 43 10.38 -10.92 -18.60
N GLY A 44 10.22 -9.72 -19.17
CA GLY A 44 10.58 -9.41 -20.54
C GLY A 44 12.08 -9.13 -20.70
N GLU A 45 12.49 -8.78 -21.91
CA GLU A 45 13.84 -8.28 -22.16
C GLU A 45 14.02 -6.88 -21.57
N PRO A 46 15.22 -6.52 -21.09
CA PRO A 46 15.51 -5.19 -20.60
C PRO A 46 15.19 -4.12 -21.66
N THR A 47 14.34 -3.14 -21.30
CA THR A 47 13.94 -2.06 -22.23
C THR A 47 14.82 -0.83 -22.14
N SER A 48 15.50 -0.63 -21.02
CA SER A 48 16.40 0.49 -20.79
C SER A 48 17.27 0.25 -19.56
N GLN A 49 18.17 1.16 -19.29
CA GLN A 49 19.02 1.15 -18.11
C GLN A 49 18.80 2.43 -17.27
N MET A 50 18.87 2.29 -15.96
CA MET A 50 18.86 3.40 -15.03
C MET A 50 19.99 3.25 -14.01
N ARG A 51 21.07 3.99 -14.17
CA ARG A 51 22.31 3.83 -13.41
C ARG A 51 22.79 2.37 -13.47
N ASP A 52 22.88 1.72 -12.32
CA ASP A 52 23.37 0.35 -12.15
C ASP A 52 22.26 -0.70 -12.27
N HIS A 53 21.10 -0.33 -12.83
CA HIS A 53 19.94 -1.22 -12.95
C HIS A 53 19.51 -1.38 -14.41
N ASP A 54 19.11 -2.58 -14.75
CA ASP A 54 18.31 -2.85 -15.93
C ASP A 54 16.83 -2.59 -15.60
N VAL A 55 16.10 -1.98 -16.53
CA VAL A 55 14.65 -1.80 -16.43
C VAL A 55 13.98 -2.91 -17.23
N VAL A 56 13.40 -3.87 -16.54
CA VAL A 56 12.83 -5.09 -17.09
C VAL A 56 11.32 -5.07 -16.98
N PRO A 57 10.54 -5.21 -18.06
CA PRO A 57 9.10 -5.41 -17.97
C PRO A 57 8.78 -6.64 -17.13
N LEU A 58 7.77 -6.51 -16.26
CA LEU A 58 7.27 -7.59 -15.42
C LEU A 58 5.78 -7.74 -15.66
N SER A 59 5.31 -8.96 -15.82
CA SER A 59 3.89 -9.24 -15.95
C SER A 59 3.53 -10.60 -15.35
N PHE A 60 2.29 -10.72 -14.90
CA PHE A 60 1.68 -12.01 -14.55
C PHE A 60 0.16 -11.89 -14.54
N VAL A 61 -0.50 -13.02 -14.71
CA VAL A 61 -1.96 -13.11 -14.59
C VAL A 61 -2.31 -13.21 -13.11
N SER A 62 -3.19 -12.34 -12.61
CA SER A 62 -3.67 -12.40 -11.23
C SER A 62 -4.54 -13.64 -11.01
N SER A 63 -4.68 -14.05 -9.76
CA SER A 63 -5.56 -15.17 -9.41
C SER A 63 -7.00 -14.82 -9.70
N GLY A 64 -7.70 -15.65 -10.46
CA GLY A 64 -9.16 -15.58 -10.58
C GLY A 64 -9.84 -16.02 -9.28
N HIS A 65 -11.06 -15.54 -9.05
CA HIS A 65 -11.87 -15.99 -7.93
C HIS A 65 -13.36 -15.89 -8.28
N ASN A 66 -14.13 -16.89 -7.92
CA ASN A 66 -15.61 -16.94 -8.08
C ASN A 66 -16.12 -16.53 -9.47
N GLY A 67 -15.44 -16.91 -10.54
CA GLY A 67 -15.83 -16.60 -11.92
C GLY A 67 -15.48 -15.19 -12.40
N HIS A 68 -14.78 -14.39 -11.59
CA HIS A 68 -14.24 -13.10 -12.03
C HIS A 68 -13.07 -13.31 -13.00
N PRO A 69 -13.02 -12.48 -14.08
CA PRO A 69 -11.94 -12.61 -15.05
C PRO A 69 -10.59 -12.32 -14.40
N GLN A 70 -9.61 -13.09 -14.80
CA GLN A 70 -8.23 -12.86 -14.41
C GLN A 70 -7.76 -11.51 -14.96
N ASN A 71 -7.04 -10.75 -14.13
CA ASN A 71 -6.44 -9.49 -14.52
C ASN A 71 -4.96 -9.67 -14.85
N LEU A 72 -4.47 -8.94 -15.86
CA LEU A 72 -3.05 -8.89 -16.16
C LEU A 72 -2.39 -7.80 -15.30
N VAL A 73 -1.53 -8.21 -14.40
CA VAL A 73 -0.70 -7.30 -13.62
C VAL A 73 0.54 -6.95 -14.43
N LEU A 74 0.77 -5.66 -14.62
CA LEU A 74 1.92 -5.11 -15.33
C LEU A 74 2.79 -4.31 -14.37
N GLY A 75 4.10 -4.34 -14.60
CA GLY A 75 5.05 -3.60 -13.80
C GLY A 75 6.40 -3.41 -14.46
N GLN A 76 7.27 -2.71 -13.78
CA GLN A 76 8.69 -2.59 -14.11
C GLN A 76 9.53 -3.10 -12.95
N TYR A 77 10.46 -3.98 -13.26
CA TYR A 77 11.47 -4.48 -12.34
C TYR A 77 12.81 -3.77 -12.61
N TYR A 78 13.23 -2.95 -11.69
CA TYR A 78 14.56 -2.32 -11.68
C TYR A 78 15.52 -3.32 -11.02
N ARG A 79 16.19 -4.10 -11.84
CA ARG A 79 17.11 -5.17 -11.42
C ARG A 79 18.52 -4.64 -11.33
N SER A 80 19.14 -4.71 -10.17
CA SER A 80 20.57 -4.36 -10.00
C SER A 80 21.45 -5.26 -10.84
N ARG A 81 22.43 -4.65 -11.54
CA ARG A 81 23.45 -5.36 -12.31
C ARG A 81 24.64 -5.83 -11.47
N THR A 82 24.72 -5.33 -10.22
CA THR A 82 25.77 -5.72 -9.30
C THR A 82 25.48 -7.10 -8.72
N PRO A 83 26.44 -8.03 -8.70
CA PRO A 83 26.24 -9.35 -8.12
C PRO A 83 25.82 -9.35 -6.65
N GLY A 84 25.20 -10.43 -6.22
CA GLY A 84 24.77 -10.67 -4.85
C GLY A 84 23.33 -10.34 -4.58
N ARG A 85 22.82 -10.87 -3.46
CA ARG A 85 21.42 -10.69 -3.04
C ARG A 85 21.16 -9.28 -2.53
N LYS A 86 20.12 -8.65 -3.05
CA LYS A 86 19.71 -7.29 -2.74
C LYS A 86 18.35 -7.27 -2.05
N LYS A 87 18.07 -6.23 -1.26
CA LYS A 87 16.73 -5.96 -0.76
C LYS A 87 15.75 -5.71 -1.91
N LEU A 88 14.48 -6.05 -1.71
CA LEU A 88 13.41 -5.79 -2.68
C LEU A 88 12.43 -4.77 -2.11
N VAL A 89 12.11 -3.73 -2.89
CA VAL A 89 11.05 -2.79 -2.57
C VAL A 89 9.96 -2.86 -3.64
N ILE A 90 8.75 -3.25 -3.23
CA ILE A 90 7.57 -3.31 -4.08
C ILE A 90 6.79 -2.02 -3.88
N VAL A 91 6.61 -1.26 -4.94
CA VAL A 91 5.90 0.04 -4.91
C VAL A 91 4.58 -0.12 -5.66
N MET A 92 3.49 0.05 -4.92
CA MET A 92 2.14 -0.13 -5.43
C MET A 92 1.61 1.12 -6.13
N PRO A 93 0.67 0.98 -7.08
CA PRO A 93 0.08 2.09 -7.80
C PRO A 93 -0.94 2.86 -6.95
N ILE A 94 -1.32 4.04 -7.44
CA ILE A 94 -2.61 4.65 -7.13
C ILE A 94 -3.52 4.37 -8.32
N TRP A 95 -4.39 3.36 -8.19
CA TRP A 95 -5.22 2.90 -9.29
C TRP A 95 -6.12 3.98 -9.88
N GLY A 96 -6.10 4.08 -11.20
CA GLY A 96 -7.04 4.90 -11.98
C GLY A 96 -6.84 6.40 -11.88
N THR A 97 -5.73 6.91 -11.34
CA THR A 97 -5.51 8.35 -11.20
C THR A 97 -4.17 8.84 -11.76
N SER A 98 -3.08 8.49 -11.11
CA SER A 98 -1.75 8.99 -11.48
C SER A 98 -0.67 7.97 -11.14
N THR A 99 0.23 7.74 -12.07
CA THR A 99 1.44 6.95 -11.85
C THR A 99 2.51 7.74 -11.10
N TYR A 100 2.31 9.06 -10.93
CA TYR A 100 3.36 9.95 -10.46
C TYR A 100 3.92 9.58 -9.09
N PRO A 101 3.12 9.39 -8.02
CA PRO A 101 3.67 9.11 -6.69
C PRO A 101 4.48 7.81 -6.67
N SER A 102 3.92 6.73 -7.18
CA SER A 102 4.57 5.43 -7.19
C SER A 102 5.81 5.40 -8.07
N ARG A 103 5.73 5.94 -9.30
CA ARG A 103 6.91 6.06 -10.18
C ARG A 103 8.00 6.93 -9.55
N LYS A 104 7.63 8.03 -8.87
CA LYS A 104 8.60 8.92 -8.22
C LYS A 104 9.33 8.22 -7.07
N ILE A 105 8.63 7.43 -6.28
CA ILE A 105 9.24 6.64 -5.21
C ILE A 105 10.14 5.55 -5.79
N SER A 106 9.67 4.77 -6.76
CA SER A 106 10.45 3.68 -7.37
C SER A 106 11.74 4.18 -7.98
N THR A 107 11.65 5.10 -8.95
CA THR A 107 12.83 5.64 -9.63
C THR A 107 13.75 6.44 -8.71
N GLY A 108 13.17 7.08 -7.69
CA GLY A 108 13.94 7.80 -6.70
C GLY A 108 14.67 6.88 -5.74
N TYR A 109 14.06 5.75 -5.34
CA TYR A 109 14.70 4.78 -4.45
C TYR A 109 15.84 4.03 -5.16
N VAL A 110 15.66 3.66 -6.44
CA VAL A 110 16.76 3.14 -7.29
C VAL A 110 17.98 4.06 -7.28
N ARG A 111 17.77 5.39 -7.37
CA ARG A 111 18.87 6.35 -7.31
C ARG A 111 19.46 6.54 -5.91
N HIS A 112 18.63 6.36 -4.89
CA HIS A 112 19.01 6.58 -3.49
C HIS A 112 19.80 5.39 -2.93
N SER A 113 19.36 4.16 -3.21
CA SER A 113 19.96 2.94 -2.69
C SER A 113 21.27 2.54 -3.39
N GLY A 114 21.65 3.24 -4.45
CA GLY A 114 22.76 2.79 -5.29
C GLY A 114 22.42 1.43 -5.91
N ASP A 115 23.28 0.47 -5.70
CA ASP A 115 23.13 -0.91 -6.22
C ASP A 115 22.58 -1.91 -5.20
N ASP A 116 22.27 -1.47 -3.96
CA ASP A 116 21.82 -2.33 -2.84
C ASP A 116 20.31 -2.64 -2.85
N ALA A 117 19.58 -2.30 -3.89
CA ALA A 117 18.15 -2.62 -3.96
C ALA A 117 17.70 -3.03 -5.35
N ASN A 118 16.84 -4.02 -5.39
CA ASN A 118 15.92 -4.23 -6.51
C ASN A 118 14.59 -3.54 -6.21
N VAL A 119 13.93 -2.99 -7.23
CA VAL A 119 12.65 -2.30 -7.05
C VAL A 119 11.64 -2.82 -8.08
N ILE A 120 10.45 -3.18 -7.64
CA ILE A 120 9.31 -3.44 -8.51
C ILE A 120 8.35 -2.27 -8.40
N TRP A 121 8.02 -1.65 -9.52
CA TRP A 121 6.95 -0.70 -9.64
C TRP A 121 5.78 -1.35 -10.37
N ILE A 122 4.65 -1.53 -9.67
CA ILE A 122 3.42 -2.08 -10.24
C ILE A 122 2.64 -0.94 -10.91
N HIS A 123 2.21 -1.16 -12.14
CA HIS A 123 1.35 -0.25 -12.86
C HIS A 123 -0.10 -0.41 -12.41
N GLY A 124 -0.86 0.68 -12.37
CA GLY A 124 -2.25 0.68 -11.94
C GLY A 124 -3.22 0.82 -13.12
N ASP A 125 -2.97 0.11 -14.20
CA ASP A 125 -3.71 0.27 -15.45
C ASP A 125 -5.16 -0.22 -15.33
N SER A 126 -5.40 -1.25 -14.53
CA SER A 126 -6.75 -1.72 -14.21
C SER A 126 -7.18 -1.18 -12.84
N PRO A 127 -8.19 -0.32 -12.76
CA PRO A 127 -8.60 0.26 -11.49
C PRO A 127 -9.28 -0.78 -10.60
N VAL A 128 -8.88 -0.83 -9.33
CA VAL A 128 -9.59 -1.62 -8.31
C VAL A 128 -11.02 -1.11 -8.15
N PHE A 129 -11.23 0.21 -8.25
CA PHE A 129 -12.54 0.85 -8.21
C PHE A 129 -12.82 1.64 -9.50
N PRO A 130 -13.68 1.17 -10.39
CA PRO A 130 -14.10 1.90 -11.59
C PRO A 130 -15.17 2.94 -11.24
N TRP A 131 -14.76 4.02 -10.59
CA TRP A 131 -15.64 5.08 -10.09
C TRP A 131 -16.60 5.63 -11.16
N ALA A 132 -16.14 5.72 -12.42
CA ALA A 132 -16.95 6.21 -13.52
C ALA A 132 -18.12 5.27 -13.86
N GLU A 133 -17.93 3.98 -13.68
CA GLU A 133 -18.97 2.96 -13.90
C GLU A 133 -19.93 2.90 -12.71
N LEU A 134 -19.40 2.88 -11.47
CA LEU A 134 -20.19 2.87 -10.24
C LEU A 134 -21.21 4.00 -10.17
N ARG A 135 -20.83 5.21 -10.59
CA ARG A 135 -21.73 6.37 -10.59
C ARG A 135 -22.75 6.40 -11.73
N ARG A 136 -22.72 5.43 -12.62
CA ARG A 136 -23.60 5.32 -13.80
C ARG A 136 -24.35 4.00 -13.87
N THR A 137 -24.32 3.22 -12.79
CA THR A 137 -25.09 1.98 -12.74
C THR A 137 -26.58 2.27 -12.92
N PRO A 138 -27.27 1.51 -13.76
CA PRO A 138 -28.67 1.82 -14.11
C PRO A 138 -29.65 1.54 -12.96
N ASP A 139 -29.29 0.64 -12.07
CA ASP A 139 -30.12 0.21 -10.95
C ASP A 139 -29.29 -0.31 -9.78
N GLU A 140 -29.94 -0.54 -8.67
CA GLU A 140 -29.34 -1.05 -7.42
C GLU A 140 -28.67 -2.40 -7.64
N LYS A 141 -29.26 -3.30 -8.43
CA LYS A 141 -28.71 -4.65 -8.65
C LYS A 141 -27.36 -4.58 -9.37
N ALA A 142 -27.27 -3.74 -10.41
CA ALA A 142 -26.03 -3.51 -11.15
C ALA A 142 -24.96 -2.86 -10.24
N PHE A 143 -25.36 -1.91 -9.39
CA PHE A 143 -24.45 -1.29 -8.43
C PHE A 143 -23.88 -2.31 -7.45
N VAL A 144 -24.75 -3.13 -6.83
CA VAL A 144 -24.33 -4.16 -5.87
C VAL A 144 -23.38 -5.18 -6.53
N ALA A 145 -23.68 -5.61 -7.75
CA ALA A 145 -22.84 -6.54 -8.49
C ALA A 145 -21.44 -5.96 -8.75
N LEU A 146 -21.38 -4.71 -9.23
CA LEU A 146 -20.11 -4.02 -9.49
C LEU A 146 -19.32 -3.73 -8.22
N ALA A 147 -19.99 -3.37 -7.12
CA ALA A 147 -19.34 -3.16 -5.83
C ALA A 147 -18.71 -4.45 -5.29
N ARG A 148 -19.39 -5.59 -5.45
CA ARG A 148 -18.83 -6.92 -5.10
C ARG A 148 -17.62 -7.28 -5.97
N ASP A 149 -17.67 -7.03 -7.27
CA ASP A 149 -16.51 -7.20 -8.15
C ASP A 149 -15.30 -6.38 -7.69
N ASN A 150 -15.53 -5.16 -7.23
CA ASN A 150 -14.45 -4.32 -6.69
C ASN A 150 -13.80 -4.90 -5.43
N THR A 151 -14.58 -5.53 -4.57
CA THR A 151 -14.04 -6.22 -3.38
C THR A 151 -13.15 -7.40 -3.78
N GLU A 152 -13.55 -8.15 -4.81
CA GLU A 152 -12.72 -9.22 -5.35
C GLU A 152 -11.43 -8.69 -5.98
N ARG A 153 -11.48 -7.57 -6.69
CA ARG A 153 -10.27 -6.90 -7.21
C ARG A 153 -9.34 -6.43 -6.08
N PHE A 154 -9.90 -5.93 -4.98
CA PHE A 154 -9.11 -5.60 -3.80
C PHE A 154 -8.43 -6.84 -3.21
N ARG A 155 -9.19 -7.93 -3.05
CA ARG A 155 -8.67 -9.21 -2.58
C ARG A 155 -7.55 -9.74 -3.49
N THR A 156 -7.76 -9.75 -4.81
CA THR A 156 -6.72 -10.20 -5.76
C THR A 156 -5.48 -9.32 -5.70
N ALA A 157 -5.61 -8.01 -5.49
CA ALA A 157 -4.45 -7.13 -5.34
C ALA A 157 -3.60 -7.49 -4.11
N VAL A 158 -4.20 -7.93 -3.01
CA VAL A 158 -3.48 -8.44 -1.84
C VAL A 158 -2.73 -9.74 -2.19
N VAL A 159 -3.41 -10.70 -2.81
CA VAL A 159 -2.84 -11.99 -3.22
C VAL A 159 -1.72 -11.80 -4.23
N ASP A 160 -1.85 -10.86 -5.15
CA ASP A 160 -0.83 -10.57 -6.17
C ASP A 160 0.49 -10.08 -5.55
N ILE A 161 0.43 -9.30 -4.46
CA ILE A 161 1.66 -8.92 -3.73
C ILE A 161 2.30 -10.13 -3.06
N GLN A 162 1.52 -11.01 -2.44
CA GLN A 162 2.04 -12.25 -1.84
C GLN A 162 2.72 -13.15 -2.90
N ARG A 163 2.16 -13.19 -4.12
CA ARG A 163 2.78 -13.92 -5.25
C ARG A 163 4.10 -13.30 -5.71
N ILE A 164 4.21 -11.98 -5.70
CA ILE A 164 5.51 -11.32 -5.95
C ILE A 164 6.50 -11.69 -4.85
N VAL A 165 6.07 -11.79 -3.60
CA VAL A 165 6.93 -12.24 -2.50
C VAL A 165 7.34 -13.72 -2.66
N ASP A 166 6.42 -14.58 -3.10
CA ASP A 166 6.74 -15.98 -3.44
C ASP A 166 7.79 -16.04 -4.56
N TRP A 167 7.57 -15.30 -5.65
CA TRP A 167 8.50 -15.22 -6.76
C TRP A 167 9.87 -14.67 -6.32
N ALA A 168 9.89 -13.63 -5.50
CA ALA A 168 11.13 -13.06 -4.97
C ALA A 168 11.98 -14.10 -4.21
N GLY A 169 11.32 -15.01 -3.49
CA GLY A 169 11.97 -16.12 -2.79
C GLY A 169 12.67 -17.13 -3.72
N THR A 170 12.35 -17.13 -5.00
CA THR A 170 12.97 -18.01 -6.01
C THR A 170 14.12 -17.33 -6.78
N ARG A 171 14.44 -16.06 -6.46
CA ARG A 171 15.41 -15.26 -7.20
C ARG A 171 16.75 -15.21 -6.49
N ASP A 172 17.82 -15.53 -7.20
CA ASP A 172 19.17 -15.50 -6.63
C ASP A 172 19.66 -14.09 -6.33
N GLU A 173 19.15 -13.08 -7.05
CA GLU A 173 19.50 -11.68 -6.88
C GLU A 173 18.68 -10.96 -5.78
N ILE A 174 17.72 -11.63 -5.14
CA ILE A 174 16.86 -11.05 -4.09
C ILE A 174 17.11 -11.72 -2.75
N ASP A 175 17.25 -10.92 -1.71
CA ASP A 175 17.26 -11.38 -0.33
C ASP A 175 15.81 -11.46 0.19
N PRO A 176 15.24 -12.66 0.37
CA PRO A 176 13.84 -12.82 0.78
C PRO A 176 13.57 -12.35 2.21
N SER A 177 14.60 -12.12 3.02
CA SER A 177 14.46 -11.56 4.37
C SER A 177 14.38 -10.01 4.38
N ARG A 178 14.56 -9.36 3.23
CA ARG A 178 14.67 -7.91 3.08
C ARG A 178 13.66 -7.38 2.05
N ILE A 179 12.38 -7.72 2.23
CA ILE A 179 11.28 -7.29 1.34
C ILE A 179 10.45 -6.20 2.00
N ALA A 180 10.13 -5.15 1.26
CA ALA A 180 9.23 -4.08 1.69
C ALA A 180 8.14 -3.79 0.67
N VAL A 181 7.01 -3.25 1.15
CA VAL A 181 5.88 -2.79 0.33
C VAL A 181 5.58 -1.32 0.65
N VAL A 182 5.36 -0.52 -0.38
CA VAL A 182 5.01 0.91 -0.25
C VAL A 182 3.69 1.16 -0.95
N GLY A 183 2.68 1.60 -0.21
CA GLY A 183 1.34 1.91 -0.71
C GLY A 183 0.92 3.35 -0.47
N PHE A 184 0.02 3.85 -1.33
CA PHE A 184 -0.49 5.22 -1.34
C PHE A 184 -2.00 5.24 -1.48
N SER A 185 -2.72 5.93 -0.59
CA SER A 185 -4.18 6.03 -0.64
C SER A 185 -4.81 4.62 -0.72
N MET A 186 -5.51 4.28 -1.76
CA MET A 186 -6.10 2.96 -1.95
C MET A 186 -5.08 1.82 -1.80
N SER A 187 -3.89 1.96 -2.34
CA SER A 187 -2.88 0.92 -2.18
C SER A 187 -2.25 0.89 -0.78
N ALA A 188 -2.38 1.93 0.02
CA ALA A 188 -2.02 1.85 1.44
C ALA A 188 -2.97 0.93 2.23
N LEU A 189 -4.26 0.92 1.86
CA LEU A 189 -5.24 -0.02 2.40
C LEU A 189 -4.88 -1.48 2.04
N VAL A 190 -4.57 -1.73 0.76
CA VAL A 190 -4.08 -3.05 0.30
C VAL A 190 -2.79 -3.43 1.04
N THR A 191 -1.85 -2.49 1.18
CA THR A 191 -0.58 -2.74 1.88
C THR A 191 -0.80 -3.10 3.35
N ALA A 192 -1.74 -2.44 4.05
CA ALA A 192 -2.10 -2.80 5.42
C ALA A 192 -2.60 -4.25 5.49
N THR A 193 -3.51 -4.64 4.60
CA THR A 193 -4.03 -6.02 4.55
C THR A 193 -2.93 -7.03 4.20
N VAL A 194 -2.03 -6.71 3.28
CA VAL A 194 -0.86 -7.55 2.95
C VAL A 194 0.04 -7.73 4.18
N MET A 195 0.37 -6.66 4.90
CA MET A 195 1.23 -6.72 6.08
C MET A 195 0.66 -7.59 7.21
N ALA A 196 -0.67 -7.69 7.30
CA ALA A 196 -1.34 -8.56 8.25
C ALA A 196 -1.34 -10.04 7.81
N ASN A 197 -1.17 -10.32 6.52
CA ASN A 197 -1.34 -11.65 5.93
C ASN A 197 -0.05 -12.25 5.35
N ASP A 198 1.08 -11.52 5.38
CA ASP A 198 2.38 -12.04 4.95
C ASP A 198 3.50 -11.58 5.88
N SER A 199 3.92 -12.44 6.79
CA SER A 199 4.96 -12.16 7.79
C SER A 199 6.37 -12.03 7.19
N ARG A 200 6.59 -12.46 5.95
CA ARG A 200 7.88 -12.37 5.24
C ARG A 200 8.23 -10.92 4.88
N ILE A 201 7.23 -10.04 4.79
CA ILE A 201 7.46 -8.63 4.51
C ILE A 201 8.05 -7.96 5.75
N ARG A 202 9.22 -7.36 5.57
CA ARG A 202 10.02 -6.75 6.64
C ARG A 202 9.65 -5.31 6.93
N ALA A 203 9.08 -4.58 5.95
CA ALA A 203 8.68 -3.19 6.11
C ALA A 203 7.46 -2.85 5.24
N GLY A 204 6.55 -2.07 5.78
CA GLY A 204 5.37 -1.53 5.10
C GLY A 204 5.25 -0.02 5.27
N VAL A 205 5.00 0.71 4.18
CA VAL A 205 4.70 2.14 4.22
C VAL A 205 3.25 2.37 3.84
N LEU A 206 2.50 3.01 4.73
CA LEU A 206 1.08 3.31 4.59
C LEU A 206 0.91 4.83 4.43
N MET A 207 1.07 5.35 3.21
CA MET A 207 0.90 6.77 2.97
C MET A 207 -0.55 7.08 2.60
N MET A 208 -1.24 7.91 3.41
CA MET A 208 -2.68 8.21 3.32
C MET A 208 -3.55 6.94 3.38
N GLY A 209 -3.24 6.03 4.31
CA GLY A 209 -4.06 4.86 4.61
C GLY A 209 -5.12 5.13 5.66
N ALA A 210 -6.06 4.20 5.78
CA ALA A 210 -7.13 4.20 6.77
C ALA A 210 -7.56 2.76 7.10
N ALA A 211 -8.35 2.60 8.17
CA ALA A 211 -9.13 1.41 8.47
C ALA A 211 -10.59 1.82 8.71
N ASN A 212 -11.48 0.84 8.80
CA ASN A 212 -12.92 1.08 8.72
C ASN A 212 -13.32 1.70 7.36
N PHE A 213 -13.29 0.87 6.34
CA PHE A 213 -13.55 1.31 4.96
C PHE A 213 -14.93 1.94 4.79
N ALA A 214 -15.91 1.52 5.58
CA ALA A 214 -17.25 2.11 5.57
C ALA A 214 -17.20 3.62 5.91
N ASP A 215 -16.38 4.02 6.88
CA ASP A 215 -16.19 5.45 7.21
C ASP A 215 -15.51 6.20 6.05
N VAL A 216 -14.52 5.57 5.39
CA VAL A 216 -13.84 6.15 4.22
C VAL A 216 -14.85 6.37 3.07
N PHE A 217 -15.63 5.36 2.71
CA PHE A 217 -16.63 5.48 1.62
C PHE A 217 -17.74 6.47 1.96
N SER A 218 -18.09 6.60 3.23
CA SER A 218 -19.12 7.54 3.68
C SER A 218 -18.66 8.99 3.73
N ALA A 219 -17.37 9.24 4.00
CA ALA A 219 -16.83 10.58 4.21
C ALA A 219 -16.03 11.13 3.01
N CYS A 220 -15.38 10.26 2.23
CA CYS A 220 -14.50 10.68 1.13
C CYS A 220 -15.24 11.55 0.12
N GLY A 221 -14.57 12.62 -0.29
CA GLY A 221 -15.02 13.55 -1.32
C GLY A 221 -14.84 13.03 -2.75
N ASP A 222 -14.74 13.94 -3.70
CA ASP A 222 -14.46 13.67 -5.12
C ASP A 222 -15.39 12.57 -5.71
N ARG A 223 -14.78 11.62 -6.42
CA ARG A 223 -15.47 10.54 -7.13
C ARG A 223 -16.27 9.62 -6.20
N VAL A 224 -15.84 9.44 -4.97
CA VAL A 224 -16.55 8.62 -3.97
C VAL A 224 -17.85 9.33 -3.57
N ALA A 225 -17.81 10.65 -3.36
CA ALA A 225 -19.00 11.43 -3.09
C ALA A 225 -19.99 11.40 -4.26
N GLU A 226 -19.51 11.39 -5.50
CA GLU A 226 -20.38 11.26 -6.70
C GLU A 226 -21.12 9.92 -6.70
N VAL A 227 -20.42 8.81 -6.40
CA VAL A 227 -21.03 7.47 -6.28
C VAL A 227 -22.05 7.44 -5.15
N ARG A 228 -21.70 7.95 -3.98
CA ARG A 228 -22.61 8.03 -2.84
C ARG A 228 -23.88 8.83 -3.17
N THR A 229 -23.71 9.99 -3.81
CA THR A 229 -24.83 10.85 -4.23
C THR A 229 -25.72 10.13 -5.23
N HIS A 230 -25.15 9.43 -6.21
CA HIS A 230 -25.90 8.62 -7.18
C HIS A 230 -26.76 7.57 -6.46
N VAL A 231 -26.15 6.76 -5.60
CA VAL A 231 -26.85 5.68 -4.87
C VAL A 231 -27.98 6.22 -3.99
N MET A 232 -27.71 7.31 -3.25
CA MET A 232 -28.70 7.92 -2.37
C MET A 232 -29.87 8.55 -3.14
N ARG A 233 -29.55 9.24 -4.24
CA ARG A 233 -30.58 9.93 -5.05
C ARG A 233 -31.40 8.97 -5.91
N ASP A 234 -30.73 8.05 -6.61
CA ASP A 234 -31.36 7.26 -7.67
C ASP A 234 -31.90 5.92 -7.15
N PHE A 235 -31.31 5.38 -6.07
CA PHE A 235 -31.80 4.13 -5.45
C PHE A 235 -32.49 4.36 -4.10
N GLY A 236 -32.55 5.61 -3.62
CA GLY A 236 -33.22 5.95 -2.36
C GLY A 236 -32.52 5.41 -1.09
N TRP A 237 -31.24 5.12 -1.17
CA TRP A 237 -30.51 4.66 0.03
C TRP A 237 -30.31 5.82 1.03
N SER A 238 -30.47 5.50 2.32
CA SER A 238 -29.95 6.36 3.38
C SER A 238 -28.42 6.28 3.48
N LEU A 239 -27.81 7.26 4.14
CA LEU A 239 -26.37 7.21 4.41
C LEU A 239 -26.01 6.02 5.28
N ASP A 240 -26.85 5.66 6.25
CA ASP A 240 -26.62 4.50 7.13
C ASP A 240 -26.65 3.21 6.32
N ARG A 241 -27.66 3.03 5.43
CA ARG A 241 -27.71 1.86 4.53
C ARG A 241 -26.46 1.77 3.65
N TYR A 242 -25.99 2.89 3.12
CA TYR A 242 -24.78 2.95 2.29
C TYR A 242 -23.55 2.53 3.11
N ARG A 243 -23.43 3.02 4.33
CA ARG A 243 -22.35 2.70 5.26
C ARG A 243 -22.37 1.22 5.67
N ASP A 244 -23.51 0.70 6.05
CA ASP A 244 -23.69 -0.71 6.45
C ASP A 244 -23.35 -1.66 5.30
N PHE A 245 -23.78 -1.32 4.08
CA PHE A 245 -23.45 -2.08 2.89
C PHE A 245 -21.93 -2.17 2.65
N PHE A 246 -21.21 -1.05 2.73
CA PHE A 246 -19.76 -1.07 2.57
C PHE A 246 -19.03 -1.70 3.76
N HIS A 247 -19.60 -1.61 4.95
CA HIS A 247 -19.07 -2.31 6.12
C HIS A 247 -19.12 -3.83 5.91
N GLU A 248 -20.29 -4.36 5.57
CA GLU A 248 -20.47 -5.79 5.30
C GLU A 248 -19.57 -6.27 4.14
N LEU A 249 -19.51 -5.48 3.07
CA LEU A 249 -18.79 -5.83 1.87
C LEU A 249 -17.27 -5.91 2.09
N PHE A 250 -16.70 -4.99 2.86
CA PHE A 250 -15.25 -4.88 3.05
C PHE A 250 -14.75 -5.43 4.40
N ASP A 251 -15.63 -5.84 5.31
CA ASP A 251 -15.21 -6.43 6.59
C ASP A 251 -14.12 -7.50 6.45
N PRO A 252 -14.21 -8.46 5.50
CA PRO A 252 -13.18 -9.47 5.33
C PRO A 252 -11.77 -8.92 5.01
N ALA A 253 -11.70 -7.72 4.44
CA ALA A 253 -10.46 -7.07 3.98
C ALA A 253 -10.06 -5.84 4.83
N ASP A 254 -10.94 -5.39 5.72
CA ASP A 254 -10.68 -4.21 6.53
C ASP A 254 -9.55 -4.48 7.53
N PRO A 255 -8.55 -3.58 7.65
CA PRO A 255 -7.48 -3.70 8.63
C PRO A 255 -7.97 -3.91 10.07
N MET A 256 -9.17 -3.42 10.44
CA MET A 256 -9.76 -3.62 11.76
C MET A 256 -9.88 -5.10 12.14
N ARG A 257 -10.13 -5.97 11.18
CA ARG A 257 -10.25 -7.42 11.38
C ARG A 257 -8.92 -8.08 11.79
N PHE A 258 -7.81 -7.46 11.48
CA PHE A 258 -6.48 -8.02 11.69
C PHE A 258 -5.76 -7.47 12.92
N ARG A 259 -6.50 -6.93 13.91
CA ARG A 259 -5.89 -6.45 15.16
C ARG A 259 -5.00 -7.54 15.79
N GLY A 260 -3.80 -7.15 16.23
CA GLY A 260 -2.82 -8.07 16.80
C GLY A 260 -1.96 -8.81 15.76
N ARG A 261 -2.23 -8.67 14.47
CA ARG A 261 -1.41 -9.27 13.41
C ARG A 261 -0.35 -8.34 12.84
N TYR A 262 -0.29 -7.13 13.31
CA TYR A 262 0.68 -6.13 12.85
C TYR A 262 1.86 -6.02 13.81
N ASP A 263 3.07 -6.20 13.27
CA ASP A 263 4.28 -5.78 13.96
C ASP A 263 4.45 -4.28 13.71
N ARG A 264 4.17 -3.47 14.73
CA ARG A 264 4.27 -2.00 14.65
C ARG A 264 5.63 -1.52 14.18
N GLU A 265 6.68 -2.25 14.54
CA GLU A 265 8.05 -1.90 14.18
C GLU A 265 8.33 -2.05 12.67
N LYS A 266 7.50 -2.79 11.96
CA LYS A 266 7.58 -2.96 10.51
C LYS A 266 6.81 -1.91 9.72
N LEU A 267 6.13 -0.96 10.37
CA LEU A 267 5.22 -0.02 9.70
C LEU A 267 5.67 1.43 9.86
N LEU A 268 5.45 2.21 8.79
CA LEU A 268 5.48 3.67 8.79
C LEU A 268 4.15 4.18 8.25
N MET A 269 3.44 4.99 9.02
CA MET A 269 2.26 5.73 8.57
C MET A 269 2.63 7.17 8.21
N ILE A 270 2.15 7.64 7.07
CA ILE A 270 2.24 9.06 6.67
C ILE A 270 0.84 9.50 6.27
N ASP A 271 0.24 10.41 7.01
CA ASP A 271 -1.09 10.90 6.75
C ASP A 271 -1.18 12.43 6.65
N ALA A 272 -2.38 12.95 6.42
CA ALA A 272 -2.63 14.37 6.27
C ALA A 272 -3.65 14.85 7.31
N ARG A 273 -3.36 15.97 7.97
CA ARG A 273 -4.25 16.54 9.01
C ARG A 273 -5.62 16.90 8.46
N PHE A 274 -5.64 17.47 7.26
CA PHE A 274 -6.85 17.97 6.61
C PHE A 274 -7.29 17.05 5.46
N ASP A 275 -7.09 15.75 5.63
CA ASP A 275 -7.48 14.75 4.64
C ASP A 275 -8.99 14.76 4.44
N ASP A 276 -9.42 15.04 3.22
CA ASP A 276 -10.82 15.14 2.81
C ASP A 276 -11.36 13.84 2.20
N CYS A 277 -10.55 12.77 2.24
CA CYS A 277 -10.96 11.43 1.82
C CYS A 277 -10.82 10.39 2.94
N MET A 278 -9.73 10.45 3.71
CA MET A 278 -9.49 9.56 4.85
C MET A 278 -9.86 10.30 6.15
N PRO A 279 -11.07 10.14 6.72
CA PRO A 279 -11.49 10.87 7.92
C PRO A 279 -10.58 10.57 9.11
N GLU A 280 -10.52 11.49 10.06
CA GLU A 280 -9.62 11.37 11.22
C GLU A 280 -9.88 10.08 12.02
N SER A 281 -11.15 9.68 12.16
CA SER A 281 -11.54 8.42 12.79
C SER A 281 -10.91 7.21 12.09
N ALA A 282 -11.02 7.13 10.78
CA ALA A 282 -10.50 6.00 10.00
C ALA A 282 -8.95 5.94 10.02
N ARG A 283 -8.27 7.09 10.01
CA ARG A 283 -6.80 7.17 10.17
C ARG A 283 -6.35 6.78 11.59
N THR A 284 -7.10 7.17 12.60
CA THR A 284 -6.85 6.80 13.99
C THR A 284 -7.11 5.31 14.19
N ASN A 285 -8.19 4.77 13.64
CA ASN A 285 -8.48 3.34 13.65
C ASN A 285 -7.33 2.52 13.04
N LEU A 286 -6.77 2.96 11.91
CA LEU A 286 -5.61 2.28 11.32
C LEU A 286 -4.40 2.33 12.26
N TRP A 287 -4.11 3.48 12.87
CA TRP A 287 -3.00 3.62 13.80
C TRP A 287 -3.16 2.74 15.04
N ASP A 288 -4.38 2.67 15.61
CA ASP A 288 -4.69 1.85 16.77
C ASP A 288 -4.64 0.35 16.46
N VAL A 289 -5.24 -0.06 15.35
CA VAL A 289 -5.28 -1.49 14.98
C VAL A 289 -3.91 -2.04 14.59
N THR A 290 -3.02 -1.17 14.10
CA THR A 290 -1.64 -1.54 13.75
C THR A 290 -0.65 -1.42 14.93
N GLY A 291 -1.12 -1.06 16.12
CA GLY A 291 -0.34 -1.05 17.35
C GLY A 291 0.51 0.19 17.55
N HIS A 292 0.10 1.34 17.06
CA HIS A 292 0.80 2.62 17.14
C HIS A 292 2.20 2.59 16.50
N PRO A 293 2.30 2.31 15.20
CA PRO A 293 3.58 2.43 14.49
C PRO A 293 4.03 3.89 14.38
N ASP A 294 5.26 4.09 13.93
CA ASP A 294 5.78 5.41 13.54
C ASP A 294 4.76 6.16 12.66
N ARG A 295 4.32 7.34 13.08
CA ARG A 295 3.30 8.14 12.37
C ARG A 295 3.76 9.56 12.13
N ILE A 296 3.64 10.00 10.89
CA ILE A 296 3.93 11.37 10.47
C ILE A 296 2.65 11.97 9.90
N THR A 297 2.13 13.01 10.55
CA THR A 297 0.94 13.73 10.08
C THR A 297 1.36 15.07 9.47
N MET A 298 1.08 15.26 8.18
CA MET A 298 1.40 16.46 7.42
C MET A 298 0.23 17.45 7.42
N MET A 299 0.52 18.74 7.35
CA MET A 299 -0.50 19.80 7.29
C MET A 299 -1.03 20.01 5.86
N TYR A 300 -1.49 18.94 5.23
CA TYR A 300 -2.01 18.92 3.86
C TYR A 300 -3.42 18.32 3.81
N ARG A 301 -4.07 18.45 2.64
CA ARG A 301 -5.23 17.65 2.23
C ARG A 301 -4.77 16.38 1.51
N HIS A 302 -5.70 15.45 1.25
CA HIS A 302 -5.38 14.16 0.62
C HIS A 302 -4.49 14.30 -0.62
N ARG A 303 -4.97 14.99 -1.64
CA ARG A 303 -4.26 15.16 -2.93
C ARG A 303 -2.98 15.99 -2.80
N SER A 304 -3.02 17.07 -2.02
CA SER A 304 -1.86 17.95 -1.87
C SER A 304 -0.71 17.33 -1.08
N SER A 305 -0.98 16.26 -0.32
CA SER A 305 0.05 15.48 0.39
C SER A 305 1.12 14.93 -0.56
N PHE A 306 0.76 14.63 -1.79
CA PHE A 306 1.73 14.13 -2.78
C PHE A 306 2.76 15.18 -3.21
N TYR A 307 2.51 16.48 -2.98
CA TYR A 307 3.55 17.52 -3.17
C TYR A 307 4.77 17.30 -2.29
N SER A 308 4.59 16.69 -1.11
CA SER A 308 5.70 16.34 -0.21
C SER A 308 6.72 15.35 -0.81
N LEU A 309 6.37 14.68 -1.90
CA LEU A 309 7.25 13.81 -2.67
C LEU A 309 8.08 14.57 -3.71
N THR A 310 7.77 15.83 -3.96
CA THR A 310 8.41 16.69 -4.97
C THR A 310 9.46 17.62 -4.38
N PRO A 311 10.35 18.21 -5.19
CA PRO A 311 11.27 19.25 -4.73
C PRO A 311 10.55 20.45 -4.09
N LEU A 312 9.35 20.84 -4.59
CA LEU A 312 8.54 21.92 -4.03
C LEU A 312 8.11 21.63 -2.58
N GLY A 313 7.80 20.38 -2.26
CA GLY A 313 7.56 19.90 -0.89
C GLY A 313 8.83 19.41 -0.20
N LEU A 314 10.01 19.90 -0.62
CA LEU A 314 11.33 19.55 -0.08
C LEU A 314 11.63 18.05 -0.09
N ASN A 315 10.92 17.27 -0.91
CA ASN A 315 10.99 15.80 -0.93
C ASN A 315 10.79 15.17 0.47
N PHE A 316 10.00 15.83 1.32
CA PHE A 316 9.90 15.45 2.73
C PHE A 316 9.47 14.00 2.92
N SER A 317 8.28 13.61 2.45
CA SER A 317 7.78 12.23 2.61
C SER A 317 8.69 11.22 1.93
N ARG A 318 9.24 11.56 0.76
CA ARG A 318 10.21 10.70 0.06
C ARG A 318 11.43 10.39 0.93
N ARG A 319 12.00 11.39 1.61
CA ARG A 319 13.13 11.19 2.51
C ARG A 319 12.76 10.35 3.73
N GLN A 320 11.57 10.54 4.29
CA GLN A 320 11.11 9.74 5.43
C GLN A 320 10.91 8.26 5.02
N ILE A 321 10.28 8.03 3.87
CA ILE A 321 10.10 6.67 3.32
C ILE A 321 11.46 6.00 3.12
N TYR A 322 12.42 6.67 2.48
CA TYR A 322 13.73 6.07 2.20
C TYR A 322 14.53 5.76 3.47
N ARG A 323 14.56 6.70 4.43
CA ARG A 323 15.21 6.46 5.73
C ARG A 323 14.59 5.29 6.49
N PHE A 324 13.27 5.16 6.44
CA PHE A 324 12.57 4.04 7.05
C PHE A 324 12.95 2.72 6.37
N LEU A 325 12.88 2.65 5.05
CA LEU A 325 13.25 1.47 4.28
C LEU A 325 14.72 1.07 4.53
N ASP A 326 15.65 2.02 4.50
CA ASP A 326 17.06 1.74 4.74
C ASP A 326 17.28 1.20 6.15
N ARG A 327 16.63 1.78 7.16
CA ARG A 327 16.73 1.32 8.54
C ARG A 327 16.18 -0.09 8.73
N LYS A 328 15.02 -0.40 8.13
CA LYS A 328 14.33 -1.69 8.31
C LYS A 328 14.87 -2.81 7.42
N LEU A 329 15.48 -2.47 6.31
CA LEU A 329 16.06 -3.42 5.35
C LEU A 329 17.60 -3.50 5.42
N LYS A 330 18.23 -3.06 6.51
CA LYS A 330 19.65 -3.33 6.75
C LYS A 330 19.92 -4.82 6.84
N LEU A 331 21.08 -5.24 6.36
CA LEU A 331 21.59 -6.58 6.69
C LEU A 331 21.73 -6.69 8.21
N ALA A 332 21.34 -7.83 8.76
CA ALA A 332 21.68 -8.13 10.15
C ALA A 332 23.21 -8.10 10.27
N GLU A 333 23.73 -7.33 11.21
CA GLU A 333 25.15 -7.36 11.54
C GLU A 333 25.51 -8.80 11.94
N ASN A 334 26.49 -9.37 11.26
CA ASN A 334 26.90 -10.74 11.54
C ASN A 334 27.64 -10.72 12.91
N PRO A 335 27.03 -11.26 13.99
CA PRO A 335 27.67 -11.22 15.34
C PRO A 335 29.01 -11.92 15.37
N ALA A 336 29.32 -12.79 14.40
CA ALA A 336 30.62 -13.46 14.30
C ALA A 336 31.78 -12.58 13.77
N ALA A 337 31.49 -11.35 13.30
CA ALA A 337 32.54 -10.42 12.88
C ALA A 337 33.07 -9.53 14.03
N ALA A 338 32.31 -9.41 15.13
CA ALA A 338 32.67 -8.59 16.29
C ALA A 338 33.72 -9.26 17.20
N ASP A 339 33.94 -10.58 17.05
CA ASP A 339 34.85 -11.35 17.91
C ASP A 339 36.28 -11.52 17.32
N ARG A 340 36.63 -10.80 16.25
CA ARG A 340 37.92 -10.85 15.56
C ARG A 340 38.65 -9.51 15.53
N GLY A 341 38.35 -8.61 16.46
CA GLY A 341 39.03 -7.34 16.62
C GLY A 341 39.96 -7.31 17.82
#